data_7d981198c33bc5044640d0b43200ff4d
#
_entry.id   7d981198c33bc5044640d0b43200ff4d
#
_cell.length_a   1.000
_cell.length_b   1.000
_cell.length_c   1.000
_cell.angle_alpha   90.00
_cell.angle_beta   90.00
_cell.angle_gamma   90.00
#
_symmetry.space_group_name_H-M   'P 1'
#
loop_
_entity.id
_entity.type
_entity.pdbx_description
1 polymer ?
#
loop_
_entity_poly.entity_id
_entity_poly.type
_entity_poly.pdbx_seq_one_letter_code
_entity_poly.pdbx_strand_id
1 'polypeptide(L)'
;TGAQGRFQHVLLLQRPGAGDAMMEIDSNGNEANAPRTNLIVANFVGIQPQTSGSNEGSGGSLAALFFRGNSDNTLVNGIVYAPNNECLRMNGSGTTPATLTVRSVVMTCNATKYIGSGSYTAAQVAGFFGSGSNNNNDSFTSSLTSLFVNGPNEDAVPAFNAQTLDAYFDLPSP
;
A
#
# COMPACT_ATOMS: atom_id res chain seq x y z
N THR A 1 3.66 6.94 15.14
CA THR A 1 5.09 6.70 15.39
C THR A 1 5.26 5.47 16.25
N GLY A 2 6.15 4.55 15.81
CA GLY A 2 6.48 3.35 16.58
C GLY A 2 5.41 2.26 16.60
N ALA A 3 4.38 2.34 15.75
CA ALA A 3 3.36 1.30 15.68
C ALA A 3 3.98 -0.01 15.17
N GLN A 4 3.70 -1.09 15.89
CA GLN A 4 4.10 -2.45 15.53
C GLN A 4 2.82 -3.26 15.36
N GLY A 5 2.56 -3.78 14.16
CA GLY A 5 1.28 -4.43 13.94
C GLY A 5 1.23 -5.35 12.73
N ARG A 6 0.33 -6.32 12.84
CA ARG A 6 -0.02 -7.25 11.77
C ARG A 6 -1.52 -7.21 11.58
N PHE A 7 -1.96 -6.86 10.38
CA PHE A 7 -3.37 -6.75 10.02
C PHE A 7 -3.69 -7.79 8.96
N GLN A 8 -4.73 -8.56 9.19
CA GLN A 8 -5.17 -9.59 8.24
C GLN A 8 -6.65 -9.43 7.91
N HIS A 9 -7.01 -9.82 6.70
CA HIS A 9 -8.40 -9.76 6.20
C HIS A 9 -8.97 -8.34 6.28
N VAL A 10 -8.24 -7.40 5.69
CA VAL A 10 -8.56 -5.97 5.74
C VAL A 10 -9.36 -5.55 4.51
N LEU A 11 -10.49 -4.90 4.72
CA LEU A 11 -11.23 -4.22 3.67
C LEU A 11 -11.15 -2.71 3.90
N LEU A 12 -10.60 -2.00 2.93
CA LEU A 12 -10.51 -0.54 2.89
C LEU A 12 -11.44 -0.02 1.79
N LEU A 13 -12.41 0.78 2.15
CA LEU A 13 -13.30 1.43 1.19
C LEU A 13 -13.25 2.94 1.39
N GLN A 14 -12.73 3.64 0.40
CA GLN A 14 -12.70 5.09 0.39
C GLN A 14 -14.04 5.64 -0.13
N ARG A 15 -14.69 6.48 0.67
CA ARG A 15 -15.91 7.17 0.26
C ARG A 15 -15.60 8.28 -0.76
N PRO A 16 -16.49 8.55 -1.71
CA PRO A 16 -16.34 9.70 -2.62
C PRO A 16 -16.14 11.01 -1.86
N GLY A 17 -15.16 11.80 -2.29
CA GLY A 17 -14.88 13.12 -1.73
C GLY A 17 -14.35 13.15 -0.30
N ALA A 18 -13.94 12.01 0.24
CA ALA A 18 -13.43 11.91 1.60
C ALA A 18 -11.99 11.37 1.62
N GLY A 19 -11.08 12.16 2.19
CA GLY A 19 -9.69 11.76 2.36
C GLY A 19 -8.89 11.68 1.06
N ASP A 20 -7.62 11.36 1.20
CA ASP A 20 -6.65 11.27 0.10
C ASP A 20 -6.15 9.84 -0.12
N ALA A 21 -5.72 9.15 0.91
CA ALA A 21 -5.23 7.78 0.83
C ALA A 21 -6.13 6.81 1.59
N MET A 22 -6.27 5.60 1.08
CA MET A 22 -6.93 4.51 1.81
C MET A 22 -6.07 3.99 2.95
N MET A 23 -4.75 4.01 2.74
CA MET A 23 -3.78 3.61 3.73
C MET A 23 -2.66 4.65 3.75
N GLU A 24 -2.54 5.37 4.86
CA GLU A 24 -1.44 6.28 5.11
C GLU A 24 -0.70 5.85 6.36
N ILE A 25 0.61 5.64 6.23
CA ILE A 25 1.48 5.24 7.33
C ILE A 25 2.62 6.24 7.43
N ASP A 26 2.69 6.92 8.58
CA ASP A 26 3.55 8.05 8.78
C ASP A 26 4.08 8.11 10.23
N SER A 27 5.22 8.77 10.38
CA SER A 27 5.78 9.17 11.68
C SER A 27 6.00 10.68 11.77
N ASN A 28 5.22 11.44 11.07
CA ASN A 28 5.32 12.89 10.82
C ASN A 28 5.95 13.70 11.98
N GLY A 29 7.13 14.28 11.72
CA GLY A 29 7.89 15.05 12.72
C GLY A 29 8.57 14.21 13.82
N ASN A 30 8.45 12.88 13.74
CA ASN A 30 9.01 11.95 14.73
C ASN A 30 9.83 10.83 14.10
N GLU A 31 10.43 11.10 12.94
CA GLU A 31 11.11 10.09 12.11
C GLU A 31 12.38 9.52 12.79
N ALA A 32 12.93 10.25 13.75
CA ALA A 32 14.09 9.79 14.52
C ALA A 32 13.73 8.92 15.74
N ASN A 33 12.43 8.79 16.06
CA ASN A 33 12.01 8.05 17.24
C ASN A 33 12.09 6.54 17.02
N ALA A 34 12.43 5.82 18.08
CA ALA A 34 12.42 4.36 18.13
C ALA A 34 11.23 3.87 18.98
N PRO A 35 10.68 2.69 18.67
CA PRO A 35 10.97 1.87 17.51
C PRO A 35 10.41 2.49 16.22
N ARG A 36 10.97 2.12 15.05
CA ARG A 36 10.34 2.46 13.76
C ARG A 36 8.95 1.84 13.68
N THR A 37 8.05 2.54 13.01
CA THR A 37 6.78 1.92 12.63
C THR A 37 7.05 0.71 11.74
N ASN A 38 6.47 -0.44 12.06
CA ASN A 38 6.62 -1.68 11.28
C ASN A 38 5.25 -2.37 11.17
N LEU A 39 4.66 -2.28 10.01
CA LEU A 39 3.32 -2.80 9.76
C LEU A 39 3.33 -3.83 8.63
N ILE A 40 2.62 -4.92 8.87
CA ILE A 40 2.34 -5.94 7.87
C ILE A 40 0.84 -5.97 7.63
N VAL A 41 0.44 -5.82 6.39
CA VAL A 41 -0.95 -5.93 5.96
C VAL A 41 -1.08 -7.09 4.98
N ALA A 42 -1.89 -8.07 5.33
CA ALA A 42 -2.06 -9.28 4.56
C ALA A 42 -3.53 -9.59 4.26
N ASN A 43 -3.78 -10.20 3.10
CA ASN A 43 -5.12 -10.57 2.66
C ASN A 43 -6.04 -9.35 2.67
N PHE A 44 -5.71 -8.33 1.90
CA PHE A 44 -6.43 -7.07 1.92
C PHE A 44 -7.03 -6.72 0.55
N VAL A 45 -8.13 -5.98 0.60
CA VAL A 45 -8.75 -5.34 -0.57
C VAL A 45 -8.90 -3.85 -0.26
N GLY A 46 -8.32 -3.02 -1.11
CA GLY A 46 -8.45 -1.57 -1.05
C GLY A 46 -9.21 -1.06 -2.28
N ILE A 47 -10.30 -0.33 -2.06
CA ILE A 47 -11.19 0.16 -3.12
C ILE A 47 -11.35 1.66 -3.01
N GLN A 48 -10.87 2.37 -4.04
CA GLN A 48 -10.97 3.82 -4.17
C GLN A 48 -11.40 4.19 -5.59
N PRO A 49 -12.69 3.99 -5.95
CA PRO A 49 -13.16 4.13 -7.32
C PRO A 49 -13.25 5.59 -7.79
N GLN A 50 -13.37 6.52 -6.85
CA GLN A 50 -13.47 7.95 -7.13
C GLN A 50 -12.11 8.63 -7.01
N THR A 51 -11.95 9.74 -7.69
CA THR A 51 -10.76 10.58 -7.49
C THR A 51 -10.67 11.00 -6.03
N SER A 52 -9.48 10.92 -5.46
CA SER A 52 -9.20 11.36 -4.08
C SER A 52 -9.69 12.77 -3.84
N GLY A 53 -10.15 13.03 -2.63
CA GLY A 53 -10.40 14.37 -2.14
C GLY A 53 -9.10 15.17 -2.01
N SER A 54 -9.19 16.43 -1.64
CA SER A 54 -8.00 17.23 -1.37
C SER A 54 -7.25 16.69 -0.16
N ASN A 55 -5.96 16.52 -0.32
CA ASN A 55 -5.07 16.22 0.78
C ASN A 55 -4.94 17.42 1.71
N GLU A 56 -4.94 17.22 3.00
CA GLU A 56 -4.73 18.26 4.00
C GLU A 56 -3.38 18.97 3.78
N GLY A 57 -3.38 20.03 3.00
CA GLY A 57 -2.31 21.00 2.90
C GLY A 57 -1.10 20.64 2.04
N SER A 58 -1.07 19.57 1.31
CA SER A 58 0.11 19.15 0.55
C SER A 58 0.00 19.16 -0.96
N GLY A 59 -0.73 20.13 -1.54
CA GLY A 59 -0.55 20.47 -2.95
C GLY A 59 -0.56 19.32 -3.96
N GLY A 60 -1.39 18.31 -3.77
CA GLY A 60 -1.89 17.59 -4.90
C GLY A 60 -1.24 16.30 -5.37
N SER A 61 -0.45 15.60 -4.58
CA SER A 61 0.03 14.27 -4.98
C SER A 61 -0.64 13.19 -4.13
N LEU A 62 -1.80 12.77 -4.57
CA LEU A 62 -2.65 11.83 -3.85
C LEU A 62 -2.43 10.42 -4.39
N ALA A 63 -2.29 9.45 -3.52
CA ALA A 63 -2.20 8.06 -3.92
C ALA A 63 -3.04 7.18 -2.99
N ALA A 64 -3.54 6.07 -3.52
CA ALA A 64 -4.35 5.13 -2.75
C ALA A 64 -3.61 4.59 -1.53
N LEU A 65 -2.31 4.33 -1.67
CA LEU A 65 -1.41 3.89 -0.61
C LEU A 65 -0.29 4.91 -0.45
N PHE A 66 -0.06 5.40 0.76
CA PHE A 66 0.97 6.38 1.04
C PHE A 66 1.82 5.97 2.24
N PHE A 67 3.13 5.80 2.02
CA PHE A 67 4.08 5.43 3.06
C PHE A 67 5.14 6.52 3.21
N ARG A 68 5.28 7.01 4.44
CA ARG A 68 6.16 8.14 4.80
C ARG A 68 7.24 7.72 5.78
N GLY A 69 8.13 8.66 6.10
CA GLY A 69 9.34 8.43 6.87
C GLY A 69 9.17 7.67 8.18
N ASN A 70 10.21 6.97 8.55
CA ASN A 70 10.33 6.11 9.73
C ASN A 70 9.29 4.97 9.78
N SER A 71 8.93 4.43 8.61
CA SER A 71 8.04 3.26 8.53
C SER A 71 8.61 2.18 7.62
N ASP A 72 8.55 0.95 8.09
CA ASP A 72 8.83 -0.27 7.34
C ASP A 72 7.51 -1.00 7.12
N ASN A 73 7.16 -1.20 5.86
CA ASN A 73 5.84 -1.67 5.50
C ASN A 73 5.95 -2.96 4.68
N THR A 74 5.05 -3.89 4.92
CA THR A 74 4.95 -5.13 4.15
C THR A 74 3.50 -5.35 3.74
N LEU A 75 3.28 -5.54 2.44
CA LEU A 75 1.99 -5.83 1.85
C LEU A 75 2.00 -7.24 1.25
N VAL A 76 1.02 -8.07 1.61
CA VAL A 76 0.94 -9.46 1.16
C VAL A 76 -0.49 -9.81 0.76
N ASN A 77 -0.65 -10.44 -0.40
CA ASN A 77 -1.95 -10.91 -0.91
C ASN A 77 -2.98 -9.77 -0.93
N GLY A 78 -2.75 -8.81 -1.80
CA GLY A 78 -3.56 -7.59 -1.84
C GLY A 78 -4.13 -7.28 -3.21
N ILE A 79 -5.31 -6.66 -3.21
CA ILE A 79 -5.94 -6.08 -4.38
C ILE A 79 -6.13 -4.59 -4.10
N VAL A 80 -5.62 -3.74 -5.00
CA VAL A 80 -5.82 -2.29 -4.96
C VAL A 80 -6.58 -1.87 -6.20
N TYR A 81 -7.81 -1.43 -6.03
CA TYR A 81 -8.66 -0.91 -7.10
C TYR A 81 -8.85 0.60 -6.94
N ALA A 82 -8.06 1.36 -7.66
CA ALA A 82 -8.04 2.81 -7.61
C ALA A 82 -7.89 3.43 -9.02
N PRO A 83 -8.81 3.13 -9.97
CA PRO A 83 -8.63 3.41 -11.40
C PRO A 83 -8.49 4.89 -11.74
N ASN A 84 -8.93 5.78 -10.86
CA ASN A 84 -8.88 7.25 -11.04
C ASN A 84 -7.79 7.92 -10.21
N ASN A 85 -6.94 7.13 -9.53
CA ASN A 85 -5.90 7.64 -8.64
C ASN A 85 -4.55 6.99 -8.97
N GLU A 86 -3.47 7.64 -8.57
CA GLU A 86 -2.19 6.99 -8.37
C GLU A 86 -2.36 5.91 -7.30
N CYS A 87 -1.66 4.79 -7.45
CA CYS A 87 -1.80 3.71 -6.47
C CYS A 87 -0.83 3.82 -5.30
N LEU A 88 0.41 4.19 -5.56
CA LEU A 88 1.45 4.13 -4.54
C LEU A 88 2.30 5.38 -4.52
N ARG A 89 2.35 6.02 -3.37
CA ARG A 89 3.28 7.12 -3.06
C ARG A 89 4.20 6.72 -1.92
N MET A 90 5.49 7.06 -2.04
CA MET A 90 6.44 6.92 -0.96
C MET A 90 7.23 8.22 -0.77
N ASN A 91 7.54 8.54 0.48
CA ASN A 91 8.36 9.68 0.84
C ASN A 91 9.71 9.21 1.37
N GLY A 92 10.78 9.63 0.69
CA GLY A 92 12.15 9.40 1.07
C GLY A 92 12.78 10.50 1.92
N SER A 93 12.00 11.42 2.46
CA SER A 93 12.52 12.52 3.28
C SER A 93 13.09 12.05 4.61
N GLY A 94 14.07 12.83 5.10
CA GLY A 94 14.70 12.57 6.37
C GLY A 94 15.82 11.53 6.32
N THR A 95 16.36 11.22 7.48
CA THR A 95 17.43 10.22 7.67
C THR A 95 16.92 8.79 7.70
N THR A 96 15.60 8.62 7.80
CA THR A 96 14.91 7.33 7.95
C THR A 96 13.73 7.25 6.98
N PRO A 97 13.99 7.13 5.66
CA PRO A 97 12.94 7.06 4.67
C PRO A 97 12.05 5.83 4.87
N ALA A 98 10.84 5.87 4.35
CA ALA A 98 9.94 4.72 4.34
C ALA A 98 10.50 3.58 3.49
N THR A 99 10.27 2.34 3.90
CA THR A 99 10.56 1.15 3.09
C THR A 99 9.28 0.37 2.81
N LEU A 100 9.30 -0.45 1.75
CA LEU A 100 8.17 -1.26 1.36
C LEU A 100 8.63 -2.60 0.80
N THR A 101 8.00 -3.67 1.28
CA THR A 101 8.10 -5.03 0.71
C THR A 101 6.73 -5.46 0.22
N VAL A 102 6.65 -5.98 -1.00
CA VAL A 102 5.37 -6.35 -1.61
C VAL A 102 5.45 -7.78 -2.16
N ARG A 103 4.40 -8.57 -1.90
CA ARG A 103 4.26 -9.93 -2.43
C ARG A 103 2.81 -10.24 -2.76
N SER A 104 2.57 -10.71 -3.97
CA SER A 104 1.23 -11.07 -4.48
C SER A 104 0.22 -9.93 -4.30
N VAL A 105 0.60 -8.73 -4.74
CA VAL A 105 -0.28 -7.56 -4.76
C VAL A 105 -0.52 -7.13 -6.19
N VAL A 106 -1.78 -6.92 -6.52
CA VAL A 106 -2.19 -6.44 -7.83
C VAL A 106 -2.84 -5.08 -7.72
N MET A 107 -2.62 -4.21 -8.72
CA MET A 107 -3.12 -2.83 -8.70
C MET A 107 -3.76 -2.46 -10.03
N THR A 108 -4.94 -1.85 -9.96
CA THR A 108 -5.59 -1.11 -11.03
C THR A 108 -5.54 0.38 -10.70
N CYS A 109 -4.78 1.16 -11.47
CA CYS A 109 -4.46 2.56 -11.18
C CYS A 109 -4.76 3.45 -12.37
N ASN A 110 -4.69 4.77 -12.19
CA ASN A 110 -4.60 5.70 -13.31
C ASN A 110 -3.25 5.53 -14.06
N ALA A 111 -3.02 6.37 -15.08
CA ALA A 111 -1.80 6.28 -15.90
C ALA A 111 -0.52 6.59 -15.09
N THR A 112 -0.61 7.40 -14.04
CA THR A 112 0.50 7.72 -13.13
C THR A 112 0.42 6.83 -11.90
N LYS A 113 0.95 5.64 -12.00
CA LYS A 113 0.81 4.61 -10.93
C LYS A 113 1.57 4.95 -9.65
N TYR A 114 2.72 5.60 -9.80
CA TYR A 114 3.72 5.78 -8.73
C TYR A 114 4.09 7.24 -8.55
N ILE A 115 4.22 7.64 -7.30
CA ILE A 115 4.72 8.97 -6.93
C ILE A 115 5.86 8.82 -5.93
N GLY A 116 6.99 9.44 -6.24
CA GLY A 116 8.07 9.64 -5.30
C GLY A 116 8.09 11.07 -4.76
N SER A 117 8.41 11.23 -3.50
CA SER A 117 8.62 12.53 -2.88
C SER A 117 9.83 12.52 -1.94
N GLY A 118 10.34 13.71 -1.59
CA GLY A 118 11.61 13.81 -0.89
C GLY A 118 12.77 13.34 -1.76
N SER A 119 13.55 12.38 -1.30
CA SER A 119 14.66 11.78 -2.05
C SER A 119 14.25 10.63 -2.97
N TYR A 120 12.99 10.23 -2.96
CA TYR A 120 12.51 9.17 -3.85
C TYR A 120 11.98 9.72 -5.17
N THR A 121 12.36 9.05 -6.25
CA THR A 121 11.76 9.21 -7.58
C THR A 121 10.62 8.21 -7.77
N ALA A 122 9.73 8.46 -8.72
CA ALA A 122 8.68 7.50 -9.10
C ALA A 122 9.26 6.14 -9.54
N ALA A 123 10.42 6.14 -10.20
CA ALA A 123 11.11 4.91 -10.61
C ALA A 123 11.58 4.08 -9.41
N GLN A 124 12.07 4.72 -8.35
CA GLN A 124 12.45 4.02 -7.12
C GLN A 124 11.22 3.43 -6.41
N VAL A 125 10.10 4.17 -6.38
CA VAL A 125 8.84 3.67 -5.81
C VAL A 125 8.32 2.47 -6.62
N ALA A 126 8.38 2.52 -7.95
CA ALA A 126 8.08 1.37 -8.80
C ALA A 126 8.99 0.17 -8.49
N GLY A 127 10.27 0.41 -8.21
CA GLY A 127 11.23 -0.63 -7.79
C GLY A 127 10.85 -1.29 -6.46
N PHE A 128 10.36 -0.53 -5.50
CA PHE A 128 9.85 -1.09 -4.24
C PHE A 128 8.63 -2.00 -4.46
N PHE A 129 7.72 -1.60 -5.33
CA PHE A 129 6.57 -2.44 -5.68
C PHE A 129 7.01 -3.71 -6.44
N GLY A 130 7.92 -3.59 -7.38
CA GLY A 130 8.50 -4.72 -8.11
C GLY A 130 7.49 -5.45 -8.98
N SER A 131 6.80 -4.76 -9.87
CA SER A 131 5.87 -5.37 -10.84
C SER A 131 6.57 -6.42 -11.70
N GLY A 132 5.91 -7.56 -11.91
CA GLY A 132 6.48 -8.71 -12.62
C GLY A 132 7.35 -9.63 -11.74
N SER A 133 7.58 -9.26 -10.48
CA SER A 133 8.29 -10.07 -9.48
C SER A 133 7.35 -10.41 -8.32
N ASN A 134 7.57 -11.54 -7.66
CA ASN A 134 6.80 -11.96 -6.48
C ASN A 134 5.28 -11.95 -6.68
N ASN A 135 4.81 -12.26 -7.88
CA ASN A 135 3.40 -12.18 -8.32
C ASN A 135 2.79 -10.77 -8.20
N ASN A 136 3.60 -9.71 -8.14
CA ASN A 136 3.10 -8.34 -8.15
C ASN A 136 2.76 -7.90 -9.58
N ASN A 137 1.65 -7.20 -9.75
CA ASN A 137 1.21 -6.69 -11.05
C ASN A 137 0.58 -5.30 -10.91
N ASP A 138 1.22 -4.28 -11.47
CA ASP A 138 0.75 -2.89 -11.46
C ASP A 138 -0.08 -2.48 -12.69
N SER A 139 -0.34 -3.43 -13.58
CA SER A 139 -1.16 -3.26 -14.78
C SER A 139 -2.32 -4.26 -14.79
N PHE A 140 -2.79 -4.58 -13.62
CA PHE A 140 -3.86 -5.55 -13.42
C PHE A 140 -5.19 -4.99 -13.91
N THR A 141 -5.94 -5.81 -14.65
CA THR A 141 -7.31 -5.48 -15.04
C THR A 141 -8.26 -6.14 -14.06
N SER A 142 -8.87 -5.31 -13.21
CA SER A 142 -9.83 -5.79 -12.23
C SER A 142 -11.12 -6.24 -12.89
N SER A 143 -11.67 -7.33 -12.39
CA SER A 143 -13.01 -7.84 -12.72
C SER A 143 -13.95 -7.85 -11.51
N LEU A 144 -13.62 -7.05 -10.47
CA LEU A 144 -14.47 -6.88 -9.30
C LEU A 144 -15.88 -6.46 -9.70
N THR A 145 -16.87 -7.15 -9.15
CA THR A 145 -18.28 -6.82 -9.32
C THR A 145 -18.85 -6.20 -8.06
N SER A 146 -19.70 -5.18 -8.19
CA SER A 146 -20.32 -4.49 -7.06
C SER A 146 -19.32 -4.03 -5.98
N LEU A 147 -18.12 -3.68 -6.38
CA LEU A 147 -16.99 -3.20 -5.56
C LEU A 147 -16.41 -4.21 -4.56
N PHE A 148 -17.12 -5.25 -4.19
CA PHE A 148 -16.71 -6.15 -3.11
C PHE A 148 -16.59 -7.61 -3.54
N VAL A 149 -17.14 -7.97 -4.67
CA VAL A 149 -17.18 -9.35 -5.13
C VAL A 149 -16.05 -9.59 -6.11
N ASN A 150 -15.14 -10.50 -5.75
CA ASN A 150 -14.08 -10.91 -6.65
C ASN A 150 -14.66 -11.43 -7.96
N GLY A 151 -13.97 -11.07 -9.03
CA GLY A 151 -14.23 -11.64 -10.33
C GLY A 151 -13.15 -12.67 -10.69
N PRO A 152 -13.27 -13.28 -11.89
CA PRO A 152 -12.35 -14.33 -12.30
C PRO A 152 -10.88 -13.88 -12.41
N ASN A 153 -10.62 -12.59 -12.63
CA ASN A 153 -9.25 -12.10 -12.70
C ASN A 153 -8.60 -12.07 -11.31
N GLU A 154 -9.34 -11.64 -10.29
CA GLU A 154 -8.88 -11.61 -8.91
C GLU A 154 -8.66 -13.02 -8.36
N ASP A 155 -9.56 -13.94 -8.67
CA ASP A 155 -9.48 -15.34 -8.23
C ASP A 155 -8.29 -16.08 -8.85
N ALA A 156 -7.82 -15.64 -10.00
CA ALA A 156 -6.66 -16.23 -10.68
C ALA A 156 -5.30 -15.74 -10.14
N VAL A 157 -5.26 -14.75 -9.25
CA VAL A 157 -4.00 -14.22 -8.69
C VAL A 157 -3.40 -15.22 -7.73
N PRO A 158 -2.16 -15.73 -7.96
CA PRO A 158 -1.52 -16.67 -7.07
C PRO A 158 -1.26 -16.04 -5.70
N ALA A 159 -1.82 -16.62 -4.66
CA ALA A 159 -1.56 -16.17 -3.30
C ALA A 159 -0.15 -16.57 -2.86
N PHE A 160 0.50 -15.67 -2.13
CA PHE A 160 1.73 -15.97 -1.43
C PHE A 160 1.39 -16.75 -0.15
N ASN A 161 2.12 -17.83 0.11
CA ASN A 161 1.96 -18.55 1.38
C ASN A 161 2.56 -17.74 2.54
N ALA A 162 1.71 -17.01 3.24
CA ALA A 162 2.11 -16.16 4.35
C ALA A 162 2.70 -16.92 5.54
N GLN A 163 2.46 -18.25 5.64
CA GLN A 163 3.06 -19.09 6.67
C GLN A 163 4.58 -19.19 6.51
N THR A 164 5.10 -18.96 5.30
CA THR A 164 6.56 -18.90 5.09
C THR A 164 7.20 -17.62 5.63
N LEU A 165 6.41 -16.69 6.12
CA LEU A 165 6.86 -15.50 6.84
C LEU A 165 6.80 -15.71 8.37
N ASP A 166 7.24 -16.84 8.85
CA ASP A 166 7.10 -17.31 10.24
C ASP A 166 7.29 -16.21 11.29
N ALA A 167 8.40 -15.49 11.21
CA ALA A 167 8.70 -14.40 12.14
C ALA A 167 7.69 -13.24 12.11
N TYR A 168 6.86 -13.17 11.08
CA TYR A 168 5.92 -12.07 10.90
C TYR A 168 4.52 -12.37 11.42
N PHE A 169 4.14 -13.63 11.47
CA PHE A 169 2.78 -14.03 11.87
C PHE A 169 2.74 -14.86 13.16
N ASP A 170 3.88 -15.28 13.68
CA ASP A 170 3.94 -15.89 14.99
C ASP A 170 3.56 -14.87 16.06
N LEU A 171 2.43 -15.10 16.69
CA LEU A 171 2.11 -14.43 17.95
C LEU A 171 3.02 -15.05 19.01
N PRO A 172 3.70 -14.27 19.84
CA PRO A 172 4.36 -14.82 21.00
C PRO A 172 3.32 -15.62 21.79
N SER A 173 3.64 -16.86 22.10
CA SER A 173 2.82 -17.68 23.00
C SER A 173 2.62 -16.89 24.30
N PRO A 174 1.41 -16.86 24.86
CA PRO A 174 1.16 -16.17 26.12
C PRO A 174 2.00 -16.72 27.27
#